data_0f379624ec0cd2dbe43cfc311faa38e2
#
_entry.id   0f379624ec0cd2dbe43cfc311faa38e2
#
_cell.length_a   1.000
_cell.length_b   1.000
_cell.length_c   1.000
_cell.angle_alpha   90.00
_cell.angle_beta   90.00
_cell.angle_gamma   90.00
#
_symmetry.space_group_name_H-M   'P 1'
#
loop_
_entity.id
_entity.type
_entity.pdbx_description
1 polymer ?
#
loop_
_entity_poly.entity_id
_entity_poly.type
_entity_poly.pdbx_seq_one_letter_code
_entity_poly.pdbx_strand_id
1 'polypeptide(L)'
;MANPTIKWNRLRHALLLLLLALPAAANAEQLLTPYSAEYKVKISVLGGRLTTDLRAAGDGFVATHIIRPTGLARMVRDGSITETSRFSATDGAVKASWYRSEDTLSKDKTRAEVTFDWPGNQMTGTVNDEEIQILLEGLVHDRVAIQYQLMHDLLNGQPDERYILFDIDEFKTLIVTNVGERDIKTPAGNFKAVGIQHQAEHSSRVTTLWCVPELGYLPALIEQHRKGKLRLRATLRNYSSLAE
;
A
#
# COMPACT_ATOMS: atom_id res chain seq x y z
N MET A 1 -76.68 -37.36 -45.14
CA MET A 1 -76.56 -36.70 -43.81
C MET A 1 -75.14 -36.59 -43.51
N ALA A 2 -74.56 -35.39 -43.70
CA ALA A 2 -73.09 -35.17 -43.55
C ALA A 2 -72.84 -34.42 -42.22
N ASN A 3 -71.92 -34.96 -41.45
CA ASN A 3 -71.52 -34.34 -40.19
C ASN A 3 -70.23 -33.49 -40.42
N PRO A 4 -70.21 -32.24 -40.03
CA PRO A 4 -68.94 -31.45 -40.23
C PRO A 4 -67.97 -31.63 -39.09
N THR A 5 -66.72 -31.98 -39.42
CA THR A 5 -65.61 -32.09 -38.57
C THR A 5 -65.02 -30.69 -38.31
N ILE A 6 -64.96 -30.29 -37.05
CA ILE A 6 -64.36 -29.03 -36.60
C ILE A 6 -62.85 -29.28 -36.50
N LYS A 7 -62.06 -28.53 -37.29
CA LYS A 7 -60.58 -28.51 -37.19
C LYS A 7 -60.18 -27.49 -36.10
N TRP A 8 -59.53 -28.00 -35.06
CA TRP A 8 -58.87 -27.16 -34.01
C TRP A 8 -57.51 -26.73 -34.50
N ASN A 9 -57.38 -25.45 -34.80
CA ASN A 9 -56.09 -24.82 -35.06
C ASN A 9 -55.35 -24.57 -33.72
N ARG A 10 -54.26 -25.30 -33.47
CA ARG A 10 -53.37 -25.06 -32.33
C ARG A 10 -52.45 -23.90 -32.70
N LEU A 11 -52.71 -22.70 -32.23
CA LEU A 11 -51.74 -21.61 -32.21
C LEU A 11 -50.66 -21.95 -31.16
N ARG A 12 -49.47 -22.26 -31.64
CA ARG A 12 -48.28 -22.36 -30.79
C ARG A 12 -47.74 -20.96 -30.58
N HIS A 13 -47.95 -20.40 -29.38
CA HIS A 13 -47.28 -19.19 -28.95
C HIS A 13 -45.82 -19.55 -28.58
N ALA A 14 -44.90 -19.21 -29.45
CA ALA A 14 -43.45 -19.23 -29.14
C ALA A 14 -43.17 -18.00 -28.31
N LEU A 15 -43.03 -18.19 -27.00
CA LEU A 15 -42.55 -17.15 -26.07
C LEU A 15 -41.02 -17.02 -26.24
N LEU A 16 -40.60 -15.99 -26.99
CA LEU A 16 -39.20 -15.66 -27.16
C LEU A 16 -38.74 -14.96 -25.86
N LEU A 17 -38.09 -15.71 -24.97
CA LEU A 17 -37.38 -15.16 -23.81
C LEU A 17 -36.12 -14.42 -24.30
N LEU A 18 -36.21 -13.10 -24.42
CA LEU A 18 -35.11 -12.20 -24.67
C LEU A 18 -34.31 -12.09 -23.35
N LEU A 19 -33.26 -12.91 -23.19
CA LEU A 19 -32.27 -12.74 -22.15
C LEU A 19 -31.48 -11.45 -22.42
N LEU A 20 -31.89 -10.36 -21.75
CA LEU A 20 -31.08 -9.14 -21.63
C LEU A 20 -29.83 -9.50 -20.80
N ALA A 21 -28.72 -9.83 -21.48
CA ALA A 21 -27.39 -9.86 -20.89
C ALA A 21 -27.05 -8.39 -20.53
N LEU A 22 -27.25 -8.02 -19.27
CA LEU A 22 -26.67 -6.79 -18.72
C LEU A 22 -25.17 -6.91 -18.85
N PRO A 23 -24.46 -5.98 -19.53
CA PRO A 23 -23.01 -5.96 -19.46
C PRO A 23 -22.63 -5.78 -17.99
N ALA A 24 -21.90 -6.72 -17.42
CA ALA A 24 -21.18 -6.50 -16.17
C ALA A 24 -20.24 -5.32 -16.44
N ALA A 25 -20.52 -4.18 -15.83
CA ALA A 25 -19.59 -3.05 -15.85
C ALA A 25 -18.30 -3.55 -15.16
N ALA A 26 -17.31 -3.89 -15.95
CA ALA A 26 -15.97 -4.10 -15.42
C ALA A 26 -15.54 -2.77 -14.81
N ASN A 27 -15.48 -2.69 -13.49
CA ASN A 27 -14.91 -1.53 -12.83
C ASN A 27 -13.46 -1.41 -13.30
N ALA A 28 -13.14 -0.30 -13.98
CA ALA A 28 -11.77 -0.02 -14.35
C ALA A 28 -10.93 0.09 -13.07
N GLU A 29 -9.74 -0.49 -13.10
CA GLU A 29 -8.79 -0.41 -11.99
C GLU A 29 -8.47 1.05 -11.65
N GLN A 30 -8.63 1.43 -10.39
CA GLN A 30 -8.30 2.75 -9.90
C GLN A 30 -6.80 2.85 -9.65
N LEU A 31 -6.16 3.80 -10.30
CA LEU A 31 -4.71 4.00 -10.20
C LEU A 31 -4.33 4.85 -8.99
N LEU A 32 -3.13 4.62 -8.48
CA LEU A 32 -2.50 5.48 -7.49
C LEU A 32 -2.33 6.91 -8.05
N THR A 33 -2.64 7.90 -7.24
CA THR A 33 -2.50 9.31 -7.63
C THR A 33 -1.20 9.89 -7.08
N PRO A 34 -0.34 10.52 -7.92
CA PRO A 34 0.87 11.19 -7.45
C PRO A 34 0.58 12.25 -6.38
N TYR A 35 1.42 12.30 -5.36
CA TYR A 35 1.28 13.23 -4.25
C TYR A 35 2.60 13.54 -3.55
N SER A 36 2.61 14.62 -2.76
CA SER A 36 3.62 14.90 -1.73
C SER A 36 2.93 15.08 -0.38
N ALA A 37 3.49 14.47 0.67
CA ALA A 37 2.95 14.58 2.02
C ALA A 37 4.04 14.76 3.09
N GLU A 38 3.74 15.54 4.11
CA GLU A 38 4.61 15.76 5.27
C GLU A 38 3.90 15.32 6.55
N TYR A 39 4.61 14.58 7.39
CA TYR A 39 4.13 14.11 8.69
C TYR A 39 4.98 14.63 9.83
N LYS A 40 4.33 14.99 10.94
CA LYS A 40 4.98 15.12 12.23
C LYS A 40 5.12 13.75 12.87
N VAL A 41 6.36 13.33 13.11
CA VAL A 41 6.66 12.05 13.76
C VAL A 41 7.00 12.30 15.23
N LYS A 42 6.49 11.43 16.10
CA LYS A 42 6.88 11.33 17.51
C LYS A 42 7.30 9.91 17.83
N ILE A 43 8.50 9.75 18.36
CA ILE A 43 9.04 8.48 18.85
C ILE A 43 9.36 8.69 20.32
N SER A 44 8.46 8.25 21.21
CA SER A 44 8.53 8.61 22.65
C SER A 44 8.54 10.13 22.83
N VAL A 45 9.63 10.70 23.33
CA VAL A 45 9.81 12.16 23.54
C VAL A 45 10.51 12.85 22.37
N LEU A 46 11.05 12.09 21.42
CA LEU A 46 11.81 12.63 20.29
C LEU A 46 10.88 13.00 19.13
N GLY A 47 11.13 14.16 18.54
CA GLY A 47 10.43 14.65 17.36
C GLY A 47 11.15 14.27 16.07
N GLY A 48 10.36 14.05 15.02
CA GLY A 48 10.84 13.82 13.66
C GLY A 48 9.89 14.38 12.62
N ARG A 49 10.34 14.37 11.37
CA ARG A 49 9.57 14.66 10.18
C ARG A 49 9.73 13.47 9.25
N LEU A 50 8.61 12.99 8.70
CA LEU A 50 8.58 12.08 7.56
C LEU A 50 8.04 12.88 6.37
N THR A 51 8.70 12.81 5.24
CA THR A 51 8.17 13.24 3.93
C THR A 51 8.00 12.02 3.05
N THR A 52 6.88 11.96 2.33
CA THR A 52 6.59 10.93 1.35
C THR A 52 6.20 11.59 0.04
N ASP A 53 6.86 11.18 -1.04
CA ASP A 53 6.57 11.64 -2.38
C ASP A 53 6.28 10.43 -3.27
N LEU A 54 5.18 10.48 -4.00
CA LEU A 54 4.85 9.54 -5.08
C LEU A 54 4.79 10.32 -6.38
N ARG A 55 5.54 9.90 -7.37
CA ARG A 55 5.58 10.54 -8.69
C ARG A 55 5.38 9.50 -9.79
N ALA A 56 4.67 9.88 -10.84
CA ALA A 56 4.62 9.07 -12.05
C ALA A 56 6.01 9.06 -12.71
N ALA A 57 6.44 7.90 -13.23
CA ALA A 57 7.73 7.72 -13.89
C ALA A 57 7.62 6.62 -14.96
N GLY A 58 7.58 7.03 -16.22
CA GLY A 58 7.32 6.11 -17.34
C GLY A 58 5.93 5.48 -17.22
N ASP A 59 5.88 4.17 -17.24
CA ASP A 59 4.66 3.34 -17.09
C ASP A 59 4.36 2.96 -15.62
N GLY A 60 5.10 3.52 -14.68
CA GLY A 60 4.96 3.20 -13.25
C GLY A 60 5.17 4.43 -12.36
N PHE A 61 5.73 4.18 -11.19
CA PHE A 61 5.90 5.17 -10.14
C PHE A 61 7.29 5.11 -9.52
N VAL A 62 7.72 6.26 -8.97
CA VAL A 62 8.82 6.37 -8.01
C VAL A 62 8.26 6.93 -6.73
N ALA A 63 8.49 6.24 -5.63
CA ALA A 63 8.12 6.70 -4.30
C ALA A 63 9.37 6.88 -3.43
N THR A 64 9.43 7.99 -2.70
CA THR A 64 10.53 8.30 -1.78
C THR A 64 9.99 8.66 -0.41
N HIS A 65 10.52 8.00 0.62
CA HIS A 65 10.23 8.28 2.03
C HIS A 65 11.49 8.77 2.72
N ILE A 66 11.41 9.90 3.42
CA ILE A 66 12.56 10.46 4.14
C ILE A 66 12.15 10.79 5.58
N ILE A 67 12.85 10.17 6.53
CA ILE A 67 12.68 10.47 7.96
C ILE A 67 13.90 11.26 8.45
N ARG A 68 13.64 12.40 9.09
CA ARG A 68 14.69 13.22 9.73
C ARG A 68 14.28 13.62 11.14
N PRO A 69 15.22 13.68 12.08
CA PRO A 69 14.95 14.22 13.43
C PRO A 69 14.64 15.72 13.35
N THR A 70 13.86 16.22 14.31
CA THR A 70 13.50 17.65 14.42
C THR A 70 13.67 18.15 15.85
N GLY A 71 13.84 19.46 16.04
CA GLY A 71 13.99 20.08 17.35
C GLY A 71 15.19 19.53 18.12
N LEU A 72 15.01 19.26 19.41
CA LEU A 72 16.07 18.73 20.28
C LEU A 72 16.58 17.34 19.83
N ALA A 73 15.78 16.57 19.11
CA ALA A 73 16.23 15.27 18.60
C ALA A 73 17.43 15.39 17.64
N ARG A 74 17.56 16.52 16.91
CA ARG A 74 18.72 16.79 16.03
C ARG A 74 20.02 16.97 16.81
N MET A 75 19.97 17.38 18.07
CA MET A 75 21.17 17.52 18.90
C MET A 75 21.68 16.19 19.43
N VAL A 76 20.80 15.18 19.48
CA VAL A 76 21.12 13.85 20.01
C VAL A 76 21.43 12.87 18.87
N ARG A 77 20.77 13.07 17.72
CA ARG A 77 20.93 12.21 16.54
C ARG A 77 20.91 13.08 15.28
N ASP A 78 21.97 12.93 14.48
CA ASP A 78 22.05 13.50 13.13
C ASP A 78 21.94 12.37 12.10
N GLY A 79 21.44 12.71 10.90
CA GLY A 79 21.23 11.76 9.81
C GLY A 79 19.79 11.68 9.35
N SER A 80 19.52 10.70 8.52
CA SER A 80 18.20 10.42 7.96
C SER A 80 18.03 8.93 7.68
N ILE A 81 16.74 8.52 7.54
CA ILE A 81 16.40 7.28 6.86
C ILE A 81 15.79 7.71 5.53
N THR A 82 16.39 7.28 4.43
CA THR A 82 15.90 7.57 3.07
C THR A 82 15.64 6.25 2.37
N GLU A 83 14.43 6.08 1.88
CA GLU A 83 14.00 4.89 1.16
C GLU A 83 13.33 5.30 -0.14
N THR A 84 13.68 4.64 -1.23
CA THR A 84 13.10 4.89 -2.55
C THR A 84 12.80 3.56 -3.21
N SER A 85 11.59 3.45 -3.78
CA SER A 85 11.15 2.31 -4.57
C SER A 85 10.68 2.78 -5.93
N ARG A 86 11.00 2.01 -6.98
CA ARG A 86 10.41 2.13 -8.33
C ARG A 86 9.54 0.92 -8.54
N PHE A 87 8.31 1.13 -8.97
CA PHE A 87 7.35 0.04 -9.14
C PHE A 87 6.31 0.35 -10.21
N SER A 88 5.69 -0.70 -10.75
CA SER A 88 4.44 -0.64 -11.49
C SER A 88 3.26 -0.98 -10.57
N ALA A 89 2.08 -0.47 -10.92
CA ALA A 89 0.83 -0.80 -10.21
C ALA A 89 -0.20 -1.17 -11.29
N THR A 90 -0.29 -2.44 -11.61
CA THR A 90 -1.15 -2.99 -12.67
C THR A 90 -1.61 -4.39 -12.28
N ASP A 91 -2.77 -4.79 -12.79
CA ASP A 91 -3.33 -6.14 -12.60
C ASP A 91 -3.44 -6.55 -11.11
N GLY A 92 -3.85 -5.61 -10.27
CA GLY A 92 -4.03 -5.87 -8.83
C GLY A 92 -2.73 -5.95 -8.02
N ALA A 93 -1.57 -5.65 -8.62
CA ALA A 93 -0.28 -5.81 -7.95
C ALA A 93 0.64 -4.60 -8.09
N VAL A 94 1.25 -4.20 -6.98
CA VAL A 94 2.38 -3.27 -6.95
C VAL A 94 3.68 -4.09 -6.99
N LYS A 95 4.35 -4.07 -8.13
CA LYS A 95 5.59 -4.83 -8.37
C LYS A 95 6.79 -3.89 -8.40
N ALA A 96 7.61 -3.93 -7.35
CA ALA A 96 8.85 -3.18 -7.32
C ALA A 96 9.80 -3.69 -8.42
N SER A 97 10.49 -2.78 -9.11
CA SER A 97 11.59 -3.10 -10.01
C SER A 97 12.95 -2.78 -9.37
N TRP A 98 12.98 -1.83 -8.45
CA TRP A 98 14.18 -1.42 -7.76
C TRP A 98 13.83 -0.80 -6.41
N TYR A 99 14.66 -1.07 -5.39
CA TYR A 99 14.52 -0.48 -4.06
C TYR A 99 15.90 -0.10 -3.51
N ARG A 100 15.97 1.06 -2.87
CA ARG A 100 17.14 1.53 -2.12
C ARG A 100 16.72 2.05 -0.76
N SER A 101 17.48 1.65 0.26
CA SER A 101 17.36 2.16 1.62
C SER A 101 18.73 2.59 2.12
N GLU A 102 18.77 3.73 2.79
CA GLU A 102 19.95 4.24 3.49
C GLU A 102 19.52 4.79 4.85
N ASP A 103 19.90 4.13 5.92
CA ASP A 103 19.68 4.54 7.29
C ASP A 103 21.00 5.01 7.92
N THR A 104 21.16 6.33 8.03
CA THR A 104 22.27 6.97 8.74
C THR A 104 21.85 7.48 10.13
N LEU A 105 20.56 7.33 10.48
CA LEU A 105 19.97 7.84 11.72
C LEU A 105 20.02 6.82 12.87
N SER A 106 19.80 5.54 12.57
CA SER A 106 19.80 4.48 13.57
C SER A 106 21.19 4.22 14.13
N LYS A 107 21.27 3.59 15.30
CA LYS A 107 22.54 3.20 15.89
C LYS A 107 23.28 2.22 14.98
N ASP A 108 22.55 1.21 14.53
CA ASP A 108 23.04 0.23 13.57
C ASP A 108 22.62 0.74 12.18
N LYS A 109 23.56 1.41 11.52
CA LYS A 109 23.34 1.96 10.18
C LYS A 109 23.17 0.82 9.19
N THR A 110 22.16 0.93 8.33
CA THR A 110 21.89 -0.07 7.32
C THR A 110 21.77 0.56 5.93
N ARG A 111 22.13 -0.22 4.93
CA ARG A 111 22.03 0.15 3.53
C ARG A 111 21.59 -1.07 2.73
N ALA A 112 20.68 -0.86 1.79
CA ALA A 112 20.29 -1.87 0.83
C ALA A 112 20.06 -1.21 -0.53
N GLU A 113 20.45 -1.90 -1.60
CA GLU A 113 20.09 -1.54 -2.96
C GLU A 113 19.85 -2.83 -3.73
N VAL A 114 18.60 -3.07 -4.15
CA VAL A 114 18.19 -4.32 -4.79
C VAL A 114 17.35 -4.06 -6.03
N THR A 115 17.45 -4.98 -6.97
CA THR A 115 16.65 -5.05 -8.20
C THR A 115 15.83 -6.33 -8.20
N PHE A 116 14.57 -6.22 -8.60
CA PHE A 116 13.63 -7.33 -8.71
C PHE A 116 13.48 -7.72 -10.18
N ASP A 117 13.88 -8.93 -10.52
CA ASP A 117 13.67 -9.57 -11.82
C ASP A 117 12.49 -10.54 -11.70
N TRP A 118 11.29 -10.03 -12.00
CA TRP A 118 10.05 -10.83 -11.91
C TRP A 118 10.00 -11.98 -12.91
N PRO A 119 10.41 -11.82 -14.19
CA PRO A 119 10.51 -12.94 -15.13
C PRO A 119 11.47 -14.03 -14.69
N GLY A 120 12.61 -13.67 -14.09
CA GLY A 120 13.59 -14.60 -13.55
C GLY A 120 13.27 -15.09 -12.13
N ASN A 121 12.22 -14.59 -11.49
CA ASN A 121 11.85 -14.88 -10.10
C ASN A 121 13.02 -14.69 -9.12
N GLN A 122 13.78 -13.61 -9.28
CA GLN A 122 14.93 -13.35 -8.42
C GLN A 122 15.06 -11.89 -8.03
N MET A 123 15.70 -11.67 -6.88
CA MET A 123 16.13 -10.36 -6.40
C MET A 123 17.65 -10.38 -6.25
N THR A 124 18.33 -9.36 -6.77
CA THR A 124 19.78 -9.23 -6.71
C THR A 124 20.16 -7.84 -6.25
N GLY A 125 21.31 -7.69 -5.64
CA GLY A 125 21.83 -6.39 -5.21
C GLY A 125 22.77 -6.50 -4.04
N THR A 126 22.80 -5.46 -3.20
CA THR A 126 23.67 -5.40 -2.01
C THR A 126 22.87 -5.05 -0.77
N VAL A 127 23.19 -5.69 0.35
CA VAL A 127 22.68 -5.39 1.68
C VAL A 127 23.87 -5.26 2.63
N ASN A 128 24.05 -4.10 3.26
CA ASN A 128 25.17 -3.80 4.16
C ASN A 128 26.54 -4.15 3.55
N ASP A 129 26.71 -3.82 2.26
CA ASP A 129 27.91 -4.07 1.44
C ASP A 129 28.14 -5.55 1.06
N GLU A 130 27.23 -6.46 1.39
CA GLU A 130 27.25 -7.85 0.96
C GLU A 130 26.37 -8.04 -0.27
N GLU A 131 26.89 -8.71 -1.31
CA GLU A 131 26.10 -9.09 -2.49
C GLU A 131 25.08 -10.16 -2.12
N ILE A 132 23.84 -9.99 -2.62
CA ILE A 132 22.77 -10.95 -2.45
C ILE A 132 22.18 -11.36 -3.79
N GLN A 133 21.80 -12.64 -3.86
CA GLN A 133 20.95 -13.19 -4.92
C GLN A 133 19.96 -14.16 -4.29
N ILE A 134 18.69 -13.82 -4.36
CA ILE A 134 17.60 -14.53 -3.66
C ILE A 134 16.52 -14.89 -4.65
N LEU A 135 16.03 -16.13 -4.63
CA LEU A 135 14.84 -16.53 -5.36
C LEU A 135 13.59 -15.97 -4.68
N LEU A 136 12.67 -15.42 -5.49
CA LEU A 136 11.41 -14.88 -5.02
C LEU A 136 10.33 -15.97 -5.06
N GLU A 137 9.71 -16.22 -3.93
CA GLU A 137 8.56 -17.13 -3.81
C GLU A 137 7.27 -16.31 -3.75
N GLY A 138 6.75 -15.92 -4.94
CA GLY A 138 5.54 -15.11 -5.07
C GLY A 138 5.80 -13.60 -5.05
N LEU A 139 4.73 -12.83 -4.83
CA LEU A 139 4.80 -11.37 -4.80
C LEU A 139 5.42 -10.87 -3.48
N VAL A 140 6.53 -10.17 -3.62
CA VAL A 140 7.29 -9.60 -2.50
C VAL A 140 7.29 -8.08 -2.63
N HIS A 141 7.08 -7.38 -1.52
CA HIS A 141 7.14 -5.93 -1.45
C HIS A 141 8.35 -5.47 -0.65
N ASP A 142 8.98 -4.38 -1.08
CA ASP A 142 9.91 -3.65 -0.22
C ASP A 142 9.15 -2.77 0.80
N ARG A 143 9.88 -2.13 1.70
CA ARG A 143 9.32 -1.31 2.80
C ARG A 143 8.56 -0.07 2.33
N VAL A 144 8.79 0.39 1.10
CA VAL A 144 8.05 1.49 0.47
C VAL A 144 6.87 0.95 -0.32
N ALA A 145 7.10 -0.03 -1.19
CA ALA A 145 6.09 -0.58 -2.10
C ALA A 145 4.89 -1.19 -1.34
N ILE A 146 5.10 -1.78 -0.16
CA ILE A 146 4.00 -2.35 0.64
C ILE A 146 2.92 -1.32 1.03
N GLN A 147 3.30 -0.06 1.29
CA GLN A 147 2.31 0.99 1.56
C GLN A 147 1.43 1.24 0.33
N TYR A 148 2.02 1.25 -0.85
CA TYR A 148 1.31 1.50 -2.10
C TYR A 148 0.48 0.30 -2.54
N GLN A 149 0.91 -0.94 -2.22
CA GLN A 149 0.05 -2.12 -2.39
C GLN A 149 -1.20 -2.01 -1.53
N LEU A 150 -1.07 -1.69 -0.24
CA LEU A 150 -2.24 -1.51 0.64
C LEU A 150 -3.16 -0.37 0.17
N MET A 151 -2.61 0.74 -0.33
CA MET A 151 -3.41 1.83 -0.91
C MET A 151 -4.13 1.38 -2.18
N HIS A 152 -3.44 0.66 -3.07
CA HIS A 152 -3.99 0.13 -4.31
C HIS A 152 -5.13 -0.87 -4.03
N ASP A 153 -4.95 -1.78 -3.09
CA ASP A 153 -5.97 -2.76 -2.71
C ASP A 153 -7.21 -2.09 -2.12
N LEU A 154 -7.03 -1.07 -1.27
CA LEU A 154 -8.14 -0.28 -0.73
C LEU A 154 -8.88 0.53 -1.80
N LEU A 155 -8.20 1.01 -2.83
CA LEU A 155 -8.81 1.68 -3.98
C LEU A 155 -9.67 0.72 -4.81
N ASN A 156 -9.25 -0.54 -4.93
CA ASN A 156 -9.83 -1.53 -5.83
C ASN A 156 -10.63 -2.63 -5.11
N GLY A 157 -10.76 -2.54 -3.79
CA GLY A 157 -11.50 -3.53 -3.01
C GLY A 157 -11.07 -3.60 -1.57
N GLN A 158 -10.40 -4.68 -1.19
CA GLN A 158 -9.89 -4.88 0.16
C GLN A 158 -8.47 -5.47 0.11
N PRO A 159 -7.60 -5.11 1.08
CA PRO A 159 -6.29 -5.73 1.22
C PRO A 159 -6.39 -7.24 1.45
N ASP A 160 -5.40 -7.96 0.94
CA ASP A 160 -5.18 -9.35 1.29
C ASP A 160 -4.85 -9.49 2.79
N GLU A 161 -5.08 -10.68 3.33
CA GLU A 161 -4.78 -10.96 4.73
C GLU A 161 -3.28 -11.11 4.99
N ARG A 162 -2.48 -11.36 3.94
CA ARG A 162 -1.05 -11.70 4.06
C ARG A 162 -0.24 -11.10 2.92
N TYR A 163 0.90 -10.52 3.27
CA TYR A 163 1.88 -10.01 2.32
C TYR A 163 3.28 -10.46 2.71
N ILE A 164 4.17 -10.61 1.73
CA ILE A 164 5.59 -10.88 1.97
C ILE A 164 6.34 -9.56 1.85
N LEU A 165 7.04 -9.19 2.91
CA LEU A 165 7.85 -7.98 3.01
C LEU A 165 9.33 -8.33 3.01
N PHE A 166 10.11 -7.74 2.12
CA PHE A 166 11.56 -7.65 2.23
C PHE A 166 11.92 -6.50 3.19
N ASP A 167 12.41 -6.84 4.39
CA ASP A 167 12.78 -5.90 5.45
C ASP A 167 14.31 -5.85 5.62
N ILE A 168 14.99 -5.34 4.58
CA ILE A 168 16.44 -5.15 4.45
C ILE A 168 17.21 -6.48 4.36
N ASP A 169 17.26 -7.26 5.42
CA ASP A 169 18.08 -8.47 5.58
C ASP A 169 17.24 -9.74 5.78
N GLU A 170 15.93 -9.61 5.87
CA GLU A 170 15.03 -10.73 6.08
C GLU A 170 13.69 -10.57 5.35
N PHE A 171 13.03 -11.69 5.07
CA PHE A 171 11.64 -11.68 4.62
C PHE A 171 10.70 -11.88 5.81
N LYS A 172 9.61 -11.11 5.82
CA LYS A 172 8.57 -11.18 6.85
C LYS A 172 7.23 -11.40 6.21
N THR A 173 6.44 -12.30 6.76
CA THR A 173 5.02 -12.36 6.46
C THR A 173 4.29 -11.33 7.33
N LEU A 174 3.63 -10.37 6.69
CA LEU A 174 2.74 -9.42 7.35
C LEU A 174 1.33 -9.98 7.37
N ILE A 175 0.73 -10.05 8.54
CA ILE A 175 -0.70 -10.29 8.71
C ILE A 175 -1.39 -8.94 8.74
N VAL A 176 -2.40 -8.78 7.87
CA VAL A 176 -3.15 -7.53 7.70
C VAL A 176 -4.60 -7.73 8.13
N THR A 177 -5.13 -6.75 8.84
CA THR A 177 -6.51 -6.78 9.35
C THR A 177 -7.14 -5.39 9.22
N ASN A 178 -8.38 -5.34 8.75
CA ASN A 178 -9.20 -4.14 8.83
C ASN A 178 -9.76 -4.00 10.25
N VAL A 179 -9.48 -2.89 10.91
CA VAL A 179 -9.90 -2.62 12.30
C VAL A 179 -11.06 -1.60 12.38
N GLY A 180 -11.74 -1.38 11.26
CA GLY A 180 -12.92 -0.51 11.18
C GLY A 180 -12.57 0.93 10.83
N GLU A 181 -13.54 1.81 11.05
CA GLU A 181 -13.47 3.22 10.68
C GLU A 181 -13.48 4.12 11.91
N ARG A 182 -12.87 5.29 11.80
CA ARG A 182 -13.01 6.36 12.79
C ARG A 182 -12.76 7.74 12.18
N ASP A 183 -13.26 8.77 12.86
CA ASP A 183 -12.88 10.15 12.59
C ASP A 183 -11.50 10.44 13.20
N ILE A 184 -10.62 11.04 12.41
CA ILE A 184 -9.28 11.46 12.84
C ILE A 184 -9.11 12.97 12.65
N LYS A 185 -8.34 13.58 13.55
CA LYS A 185 -7.97 14.99 13.47
C LYS A 185 -6.47 15.11 13.29
N THR A 186 -6.05 15.82 12.26
CA THR A 186 -4.65 16.09 11.94
C THR A 186 -4.47 17.59 11.65
N PRO A 187 -3.24 18.10 11.62
CA PRO A 187 -2.99 19.46 11.13
C PRO A 187 -3.41 19.69 9.68
N ALA A 188 -3.45 18.63 8.85
CA ALA A 188 -3.90 18.71 7.45
C ALA A 188 -5.44 18.77 7.32
N GLY A 189 -6.20 18.37 8.34
CA GLY A 189 -7.66 18.37 8.31
C GLY A 189 -8.29 17.33 9.24
N ASN A 190 -9.63 17.27 9.16
CA ASN A 190 -10.44 16.25 9.81
C ASN A 190 -10.92 15.27 8.76
N PHE A 191 -10.75 13.98 8.98
CA PHE A 191 -10.98 12.95 7.99
C PHE A 191 -11.74 11.78 8.60
N LYS A 192 -12.56 11.10 7.76
CA LYS A 192 -12.97 9.73 8.03
C LYS A 192 -11.89 8.80 7.50
N ALA A 193 -11.44 7.87 8.31
CA ALA A 193 -10.35 6.98 7.95
C ALA A 193 -10.69 5.52 8.22
N VAL A 194 -10.26 4.65 7.33
CA VAL A 194 -10.29 3.19 7.47
C VAL A 194 -9.00 2.74 8.15
N GLY A 195 -9.10 1.95 9.20
CA GLY A 195 -7.96 1.44 9.94
C GLY A 195 -7.46 0.12 9.36
N ILE A 196 -6.25 0.13 8.83
CA ILE A 196 -5.55 -1.08 8.40
C ILE A 196 -4.42 -1.35 9.39
N GLN A 197 -4.50 -2.48 10.05
CA GLN A 197 -3.50 -2.93 11.00
C GLN A 197 -2.64 -4.02 10.37
N HIS A 198 -1.32 -3.92 10.50
CA HIS A 198 -0.42 -4.99 10.10
C HIS A 198 0.56 -5.34 11.20
N GLN A 199 0.93 -6.62 11.22
CA GLN A 199 1.88 -7.19 12.16
C GLN A 199 2.67 -8.30 11.47
N ALA A 200 4.00 -8.28 11.57
CA ALA A 200 4.78 -9.43 11.12
C ALA A 200 4.55 -10.63 12.05
N GLU A 201 4.53 -11.83 11.49
CA GLU A 201 4.40 -13.07 12.26
C GLU A 201 5.46 -13.09 13.37
N HIS A 202 5.08 -13.56 14.53
CA HIS A 202 5.94 -13.65 15.74
C HIS A 202 6.46 -12.30 16.26
N SER A 203 6.05 -11.17 15.71
CA SER A 203 6.43 -9.83 16.17
C SER A 203 5.48 -9.31 17.25
N SER A 204 6.01 -8.57 18.22
CA SER A 204 5.19 -7.81 19.17
C SER A 204 4.93 -6.37 18.71
N ARG A 205 5.37 -6.02 17.48
CA ARG A 205 5.17 -4.71 16.87
C ARG A 205 3.92 -4.76 16.00
N VAL A 206 2.97 -3.91 16.32
CA VAL A 206 1.70 -3.74 15.59
C VAL A 206 1.67 -2.32 15.03
N THR A 207 1.44 -2.17 13.75
CA THR A 207 1.29 -0.85 13.10
C THR A 207 -0.15 -0.71 12.61
N THR A 208 -0.78 0.41 12.93
CA THR A 208 -2.11 0.78 12.41
C THR A 208 -1.97 1.99 11.51
N LEU A 209 -2.41 1.85 10.28
CA LEU A 209 -2.51 2.89 9.27
C LEU A 209 -3.96 3.36 9.21
N TRP A 210 -4.22 4.63 9.48
CA TRP A 210 -5.54 5.24 9.33
C TRP A 210 -5.60 5.91 7.96
N CYS A 211 -6.11 5.15 7.00
CA CYS A 211 -6.11 5.47 5.58
C CYS A 211 -7.35 6.31 5.22
N VAL A 212 -7.17 7.40 4.51
CA VAL A 212 -8.22 8.37 4.17
C VAL A 212 -8.69 8.16 2.73
N PRO A 213 -9.93 7.71 2.49
CA PRO A 213 -10.44 7.46 1.14
C PRO A 213 -10.34 8.68 0.21
N GLU A 214 -10.69 9.87 0.69
CA GLU A 214 -10.64 11.11 -0.10
C GLU A 214 -9.22 11.56 -0.49
N LEU A 215 -8.18 10.97 0.12
CA LEU A 215 -6.77 11.17 -0.22
C LEU A 215 -6.17 9.94 -0.94
N GLY A 216 -7.01 9.13 -1.62
CA GLY A 216 -6.55 7.90 -2.27
C GLY A 216 -6.04 6.86 -1.28
N TYR A 217 -6.65 6.78 -0.11
CA TYR A 217 -6.24 5.92 1.01
C TYR A 217 -4.84 6.20 1.56
N LEU A 218 -4.32 7.41 1.36
CA LEU A 218 -3.11 7.84 2.06
C LEU A 218 -3.30 7.74 3.58
N PRO A 219 -2.38 7.11 4.34
CA PRO A 219 -2.45 7.09 5.80
C PRO A 219 -2.26 8.50 6.38
N ALA A 220 -3.31 9.11 6.94
CA ALA A 220 -3.19 10.43 7.60
C ALA A 220 -2.73 10.34 9.07
N LEU A 221 -2.83 9.14 9.66
CA LEU A 221 -2.30 8.85 10.99
C LEU A 221 -1.71 7.44 11.00
N ILE A 222 -0.47 7.31 11.46
CA ILE A 222 0.23 6.03 11.63
C ILE A 222 0.57 5.87 13.09
N GLU A 223 0.16 4.76 13.68
CA GLU A 223 0.42 4.42 15.08
C GLU A 223 1.12 3.07 15.17
N GLN A 224 2.28 3.03 15.79
CA GLN A 224 3.01 1.78 16.02
C GLN A 224 3.09 1.50 17.51
N HIS A 225 2.59 0.32 17.88
CA HIS A 225 2.66 -0.20 19.24
C HIS A 225 3.68 -1.33 19.34
N ARG A 226 4.34 -1.46 20.47
CA ARG A 226 5.18 -2.61 20.81
C ARG A 226 4.84 -3.07 22.21
N LYS A 227 4.46 -4.34 22.36
CA LYS A 227 3.95 -4.90 23.64
C LYS A 227 2.85 -4.00 24.25
N GLY A 228 1.87 -3.60 23.43
CA GLY A 228 0.73 -2.75 23.81
C GLY A 228 1.04 -1.28 24.09
N LYS A 229 2.32 -0.84 24.05
CA LYS A 229 2.70 0.55 24.30
C LYS A 229 2.96 1.31 23.00
N LEU A 230 2.35 2.48 22.84
CA LEU A 230 2.60 3.38 21.70
C LEU A 230 4.09 3.76 21.67
N ARG A 231 4.76 3.53 20.55
CA ARG A 231 6.18 3.80 20.33
C ARG A 231 6.42 4.88 19.30
N LEU A 232 5.62 4.87 18.23
CA LEU A 232 5.70 5.84 17.16
C LEU A 232 4.29 6.30 16.80
N ARG A 233 4.17 7.60 16.55
CA ARG A 233 3.01 8.21 15.92
C ARG A 233 3.48 9.17 14.83
N ALA A 234 3.01 8.97 13.60
CA ALA A 234 3.15 9.94 12.51
C ALA A 234 1.77 10.52 12.18
N THR A 235 1.68 11.84 12.11
CA THR A 235 0.42 12.55 11.89
C THR A 235 0.60 13.48 10.70
N LEU A 236 -0.27 13.39 9.71
CA LEU A 236 -0.26 14.19 8.49
C LEU A 236 -0.36 15.68 8.82
N ARG A 237 0.55 16.47 8.27
CA ARG A 237 0.60 17.92 8.41
C ARG A 237 0.22 18.66 7.14
N ASN A 238 0.75 18.19 6.02
CA ASN A 238 0.52 18.77 4.70
C ASN A 238 0.32 17.65 3.69
N TYR A 239 -0.51 17.91 2.72
CA TYR A 239 -0.74 17.05 1.56
C TYR A 239 -0.92 17.93 0.33
N SER A 240 -0.33 17.51 -0.77
CA SER A 240 -0.50 18.12 -2.09
C SER A 240 -0.67 17.00 -3.11
N SER A 241 -1.79 17.00 -3.84
CA SER A 241 -1.89 16.19 -5.06
C SER A 241 -0.92 16.74 -6.10
N LEU A 242 -0.25 15.85 -6.82
CA LEU A 242 0.65 16.14 -7.93
C LEU A 242 0.07 15.59 -9.25
N ALA A 243 -1.21 15.17 -9.25
CA ALA A 243 -1.92 14.85 -10.48
C ALA A 243 -2.07 16.15 -11.31
N GLU A 244 -1.71 16.06 -12.59
CA GLU A 244 -1.94 17.12 -13.60
C GLU A 244 -3.40 17.20 -14.01
#